data_751bfd149cb7feba397bb367aae82f4d
#
_entry.id   751bfd149cb7feba397bb367aae82f4d
#
_cell.length_a   1.000
_cell.length_b   1.000
_cell.length_c   1.000
_cell.angle_alpha   90.00
_cell.angle_beta   90.00
_cell.angle_gamma   90.00
#
_symmetry.space_group_name_H-M   'P 1'
#
loop_
_entity.id
_entity.type
_entity.pdbx_description
1 polymer ?
#
loop_
_entity_poly.entity_id
_entity_poly.type
_entity_poly.pdbx_seq_one_letter_code
_entity_poly.pdbx_strand_id
1 'polypeptide(L)'
;MEKIIILIVLITGVIAIAQLVRVYELTYKLKNKGEHEIPDRDNNLNAKLMLGFMMFQFLGFIYLMLKYGWTGRGEAASLQGVETDWLLNVNFIIIIAVFFLTNFLLFFFSYKYVRKPGVKATYYSHNNKLELIWTIVPAVVLAVIIILGLKSWTDLTSG
;
A
#
# COMPACT_ATOMS: atom_id res chain seq x y z
N MET A 1 9.64 27.41 -13.92
CA MET A 1 8.20 27.75 -14.09
C MET A 1 7.37 26.56 -14.56
N GLU A 2 7.83 25.78 -15.54
CA GLU A 2 7.09 24.61 -16.04
C GLU A 2 6.68 23.60 -14.96
N LYS A 3 7.60 23.24 -14.05
CA LYS A 3 7.30 22.26 -12.95
C LYS A 3 6.19 22.76 -12.02
N ILE A 4 6.12 24.07 -11.77
CA ILE A 4 5.08 24.67 -10.93
C ILE A 4 3.73 24.62 -11.66
N ILE A 5 3.70 24.90 -12.95
CA ILE A 5 2.49 24.83 -13.78
C ILE A 5 1.96 23.39 -13.82
N ILE A 6 2.84 22.40 -14.05
CA ILE A 6 2.46 20.98 -14.02
C ILE A 6 1.87 20.59 -12.67
N LEU A 7 2.49 21.03 -11.57
CA LEU A 7 1.98 20.76 -10.22
C LEU A 7 0.59 21.37 -9.99
N ILE A 8 0.38 22.62 -10.41
CA ILE A 8 -0.91 23.30 -10.31
C ILE A 8 -1.97 22.56 -11.13
N VAL A 9 -1.64 22.15 -12.35
CA VAL A 9 -2.57 21.40 -13.23
C VAL A 9 -2.95 20.07 -12.60
N LEU A 10 -1.99 19.33 -12.01
CA LEU A 10 -2.25 18.07 -11.32
C LEU A 10 -3.16 18.29 -10.10
N ILE A 11 -2.86 19.28 -9.26
CA ILE A 11 -3.69 19.59 -8.08
C ILE A 11 -5.10 19.98 -8.51
N THR A 12 -5.24 20.85 -9.52
CA THR A 12 -6.54 21.29 -10.03
C THR A 12 -7.31 20.10 -10.63
N GLY A 13 -6.63 19.20 -11.34
CA GLY A 13 -7.22 17.97 -11.86
C GLY A 13 -7.77 17.06 -10.76
N VAL A 14 -7.01 16.85 -9.70
CA VAL A 14 -7.45 16.07 -8.54
C VAL A 14 -8.66 16.71 -7.85
N ILE A 15 -8.64 18.03 -7.64
CA ILE A 15 -9.76 18.77 -7.06
C ILE A 15 -11.00 18.66 -7.95
N ALA A 16 -10.86 18.79 -9.26
CA ALA A 16 -11.97 18.66 -10.21
C ALA A 16 -12.61 17.27 -10.15
N ILE A 17 -11.79 16.20 -10.12
CA ILE A 17 -12.28 14.83 -9.98
C ILE A 17 -13.01 14.66 -8.64
N ALA A 18 -12.45 15.15 -7.53
CA ALA A 18 -13.08 15.09 -6.22
C ALA A 18 -14.44 15.81 -6.19
N GLN A 19 -14.54 16.97 -6.85
CA GLN A 19 -15.81 17.70 -6.95
C GLN A 19 -16.84 16.96 -7.82
N LEU A 20 -16.42 16.32 -8.91
CA LEU A 20 -17.31 15.49 -9.73
C LEU A 20 -17.89 14.31 -8.94
N VAL A 21 -17.05 13.63 -8.16
CA VAL A 21 -17.49 12.54 -7.26
C VAL A 21 -18.50 13.08 -6.25
N ARG A 22 -18.21 14.23 -5.63
CA ARG A 22 -19.10 14.87 -4.66
C ARG A 22 -20.46 15.27 -5.25
N VAL A 23 -20.47 15.83 -6.46
CA VAL A 23 -21.70 16.13 -7.17
C VAL A 23 -22.50 14.87 -7.48
N TYR A 24 -21.82 13.81 -7.90
CA TYR A 24 -22.45 12.52 -8.15
C TYR A 24 -23.09 11.94 -6.88
N GLU A 25 -22.38 11.96 -5.74
CA GLU A 25 -22.90 11.51 -4.44
C GLU A 25 -24.10 12.33 -3.98
N LEU A 26 -24.05 13.66 -4.11
CA LEU A 26 -25.17 14.54 -3.76
C LEU A 26 -26.39 14.29 -4.63
N THR A 27 -26.20 14.11 -5.93
CA THR A 27 -27.28 13.78 -6.87
C THR A 27 -27.89 12.42 -6.55
N TYR A 28 -27.06 11.47 -6.15
CA TYR A 28 -27.51 10.14 -5.72
C TYR A 28 -28.34 10.18 -4.42
N LYS A 29 -27.88 10.97 -3.42
CA LYS A 29 -28.62 11.19 -2.16
C LYS A 29 -29.97 11.90 -2.39
N LEU A 30 -30.01 12.85 -3.33
CA LEU A 30 -31.26 13.57 -3.69
C LEU A 30 -32.30 12.65 -4.36
N LYS A 31 -31.89 11.54 -4.96
CA LYS A 31 -32.79 10.53 -5.53
C LYS A 31 -33.40 9.55 -4.50
N ASN A 32 -33.30 9.86 -3.21
CA ASN A 32 -33.90 9.09 -2.09
C ASN A 32 -33.49 7.60 -2.01
N LYS A 33 -32.30 7.25 -2.50
CA LYS A 33 -31.76 5.92 -2.28
C LYS A 33 -30.90 5.96 -1.02
N GLY A 34 -31.40 5.35 0.06
CA GLY A 34 -30.63 5.21 1.29
C GLY A 34 -29.33 4.41 1.07
N GLU A 35 -28.37 4.52 2.00
CA GLU A 35 -27.10 3.76 1.94
C GLU A 35 -27.29 2.24 1.84
N HIS A 36 -28.47 1.75 2.25
CA HIS A 36 -28.85 0.32 2.15
C HIS A 36 -29.25 -0.13 0.74
N GLU A 37 -29.45 0.80 -0.19
CA GLU A 37 -29.91 0.53 -1.55
C GLU A 37 -28.82 0.72 -2.62
N ILE A 38 -27.54 0.54 -2.24
CA ILE A 38 -26.46 0.54 -3.22
C ILE A 38 -26.67 -0.66 -4.15
N PRO A 39 -26.83 -0.42 -5.47
CA PRO A 39 -27.07 -1.50 -6.42
C PRO A 39 -25.86 -2.44 -6.49
N ASP A 40 -26.11 -3.72 -6.60
CA ASP A 40 -25.05 -4.75 -6.71
C ASP A 40 -24.09 -4.49 -7.88
N ARG A 41 -24.58 -3.80 -8.92
CA ARG A 41 -23.75 -3.36 -10.05
C ARG A 41 -22.62 -2.43 -9.61
N ASP A 42 -22.93 -1.46 -8.74
CA ASP A 42 -21.94 -0.46 -8.28
C ASP A 42 -20.93 -1.10 -7.33
N ASN A 43 -21.38 -2.02 -6.47
CA ASN A 43 -20.48 -2.81 -5.63
C ASN A 43 -19.52 -3.66 -6.45
N ASN A 44 -20.01 -4.35 -7.47
CA ASN A 44 -19.19 -5.15 -8.36
C ASN A 44 -18.24 -4.29 -9.22
N LEU A 45 -18.69 -3.11 -9.65
CA LEU A 45 -17.84 -2.16 -10.36
C LEU A 45 -16.69 -1.69 -9.48
N ASN A 46 -16.98 -1.26 -8.26
CA ASN A 46 -15.97 -0.81 -7.29
C ASN A 46 -14.95 -1.92 -7.00
N ALA A 47 -15.40 -3.15 -6.81
CA ALA A 47 -14.51 -4.28 -6.60
C ALA A 47 -13.57 -4.53 -7.78
N LYS A 48 -14.06 -4.43 -9.02
CA LYS A 48 -13.23 -4.55 -10.22
C LYS A 48 -12.26 -3.38 -10.38
N LEU A 49 -12.70 -2.16 -10.05
CA LEU A 49 -11.83 -0.97 -10.04
C LEU A 49 -10.72 -1.09 -9.00
N MET A 50 -11.01 -1.65 -7.83
CA MET A 50 -9.99 -1.96 -6.82
C MET A 50 -8.93 -2.93 -7.33
N LEU A 51 -9.34 -4.01 -8.03
CA LEU A 51 -8.38 -4.91 -8.68
C LEU A 51 -7.58 -4.21 -9.78
N GLY A 52 -8.22 -3.40 -10.60
CA GLY A 52 -7.55 -2.59 -11.61
C GLY A 52 -6.51 -1.65 -10.99
N PHE A 53 -6.86 -1.00 -9.89
CA PHE A 53 -5.95 -0.14 -9.13
C PHE A 53 -4.77 -0.93 -8.56
N MET A 54 -4.99 -2.13 -8.01
CA MET A 54 -3.92 -3.01 -7.55
C MET A 54 -2.92 -3.32 -8.68
N MET A 55 -3.41 -3.69 -9.84
CA MET A 55 -2.55 -3.96 -11.00
C MET A 55 -1.76 -2.71 -11.42
N PHE A 56 -2.42 -1.55 -11.48
CA PHE A 56 -1.77 -0.28 -11.77
C PHE A 56 -0.67 0.06 -10.75
N GLN A 57 -0.97 -0.10 -9.46
CA GLN A 57 -0.04 0.16 -8.37
C GLN A 57 1.17 -0.78 -8.43
N PHE A 58 0.95 -2.07 -8.64
CA PHE A 58 2.05 -3.05 -8.70
C PHE A 58 2.94 -2.85 -9.92
N LEU A 59 2.34 -2.70 -11.10
CA LEU A 59 3.09 -2.45 -12.32
C LEU A 59 3.82 -1.10 -12.27
N GLY A 60 3.16 -0.07 -11.77
CA GLY A 60 3.76 1.25 -11.56
C GLY A 60 4.94 1.20 -10.58
N PHE A 61 4.78 0.49 -9.46
CA PHE A 61 5.85 0.30 -8.49
C PHE A 61 7.06 -0.43 -9.11
N ILE A 62 6.81 -1.55 -9.80
CA ILE A 62 7.88 -2.32 -10.47
C ILE A 62 8.58 -1.45 -11.52
N TYR A 63 7.81 -0.73 -12.35
CA TYR A 63 8.38 0.18 -13.35
C TYR A 63 9.26 1.26 -12.72
N LEU A 64 8.79 1.93 -11.66
CA LEU A 64 9.54 2.96 -10.96
C LEU A 64 10.79 2.40 -10.28
N MET A 65 10.69 1.22 -9.67
CA MET A 65 11.84 0.55 -9.06
C MET A 65 12.90 0.18 -10.08
N LEU A 66 12.52 -0.38 -11.22
CA LEU A 66 13.46 -0.73 -12.28
C LEU A 66 14.12 0.50 -12.91
N LYS A 67 13.35 1.60 -13.05
CA LYS A 67 13.85 2.81 -13.71
C LYS A 67 14.68 3.70 -12.79
N TYR A 68 14.31 3.83 -11.52
CA TYR A 68 14.87 4.83 -10.61
C TYR A 68 15.40 4.25 -9.30
N GLY A 69 14.91 3.09 -8.86
CA GLY A 69 15.15 2.59 -7.52
C GLY A 69 16.45 1.84 -7.35
N TRP A 70 16.86 1.05 -8.33
CA TRP A 70 18.03 0.17 -8.21
C TRP A 70 19.34 0.85 -8.65
N THR A 71 19.26 1.84 -9.53
CA THR A 71 20.42 2.50 -10.14
C THR A 71 20.80 3.84 -9.48
N GLY A 72 20.02 4.31 -8.51
CA GLY A 72 20.18 5.63 -7.90
C GLY A 72 21.28 5.73 -6.83
N ARG A 73 21.79 4.59 -6.37
CA ARG A 73 22.92 4.54 -5.45
C ARG A 73 24.17 4.18 -6.23
N GLY A 74 25.14 5.09 -6.23
CA GLY A 74 26.49 4.83 -6.72
C GLY A 74 27.21 3.80 -5.85
N GLU A 75 28.45 3.51 -6.18
CA GLU A 75 29.31 2.67 -5.33
C GLU A 75 29.57 3.37 -3.98
N ALA A 76 29.55 2.58 -2.90
CA ALA A 76 29.82 3.10 -1.57
C ALA A 76 31.23 3.71 -1.50
N ALA A 77 31.32 4.94 -1.00
CA ALA A 77 32.58 5.67 -0.91
C ALA A 77 33.49 5.22 0.25
N SER A 78 33.02 4.30 1.11
CA SER A 78 33.77 3.79 2.26
C SER A 78 33.36 2.36 2.61
N LEU A 79 34.18 1.66 3.38
CA LEU A 79 33.84 0.32 3.90
C LEU A 79 32.56 0.35 4.76
N GLN A 80 32.41 1.38 5.58
CA GLN A 80 31.21 1.59 6.38
C GLN A 80 29.96 1.84 5.52
N GLY A 81 30.15 2.53 4.37
CA GLY A 81 29.10 2.74 3.38
C GLY A 81 28.57 1.43 2.80
N VAL A 82 29.45 0.48 2.50
CA VAL A 82 29.07 -0.86 2.00
C VAL A 82 28.15 -1.59 2.98
N GLU A 83 28.48 -1.56 4.27
CA GLU A 83 27.71 -2.21 5.32
C GLU A 83 26.34 -1.53 5.52
N THR A 84 26.32 -0.20 5.51
CA THR A 84 25.08 0.58 5.57
C THR A 84 24.17 0.30 4.38
N ASP A 85 24.73 0.20 3.16
CA ASP A 85 24.01 -0.11 1.94
C ASP A 85 23.42 -1.54 1.98
N TRP A 86 24.17 -2.48 2.55
CA TRP A 86 23.68 -3.84 2.75
C TRP A 86 22.47 -3.87 3.69
N LEU A 87 22.56 -3.21 4.85
CA LEU A 87 21.43 -3.09 5.80
C LEU A 87 20.21 -2.44 5.15
N LEU A 88 20.44 -1.38 4.39
CA LEU A 88 19.37 -0.68 3.69
C LEU A 88 18.70 -1.58 2.64
N ASN A 89 19.47 -2.39 1.92
CA ASN A 89 18.93 -3.38 0.98
C ASN A 89 18.09 -4.44 1.67
N VAL A 90 18.54 -4.98 2.81
CA VAL A 90 17.76 -5.94 3.61
C VAL A 90 16.43 -5.32 4.03
N ASN A 91 16.45 -4.08 4.53
CA ASN A 91 15.22 -3.38 4.91
C ASN A 91 14.28 -3.18 3.71
N PHE A 92 14.80 -2.76 2.54
CA PHE A 92 13.97 -2.59 1.35
C PHE A 92 13.34 -3.89 0.87
N ILE A 93 14.06 -5.01 0.89
CA ILE A 93 13.52 -6.32 0.52
C ILE A 93 12.33 -6.68 1.42
N ILE A 94 12.47 -6.49 2.73
CA ILE A 94 11.41 -6.77 3.69
C ILE A 94 10.20 -5.85 3.45
N ILE A 95 10.43 -4.55 3.32
CA ILE A 95 9.36 -3.56 3.08
C ILE A 95 8.61 -3.86 1.78
N ILE A 96 9.34 -4.17 0.70
CA ILE A 96 8.75 -4.49 -0.60
C ILE A 96 7.93 -5.77 -0.51
N ALA A 97 8.45 -6.82 0.14
CA ALA A 97 7.72 -8.07 0.32
C ALA A 97 6.41 -7.86 1.12
N VAL A 98 6.47 -7.11 2.22
CA VAL A 98 5.29 -6.77 3.03
C VAL A 98 4.32 -5.91 2.24
N PHE A 99 4.80 -4.93 1.47
CA PHE A 99 3.98 -4.07 0.61
C PHE A 99 3.16 -4.90 -0.39
N PHE A 100 3.80 -5.80 -1.13
CA PHE A 100 3.09 -6.64 -2.09
C PHE A 100 2.11 -7.59 -1.42
N LEU A 101 2.51 -8.23 -0.32
CA LEU A 101 1.66 -9.17 0.42
C LEU A 101 0.42 -8.47 0.98
N THR A 102 0.60 -7.37 1.70
CA THR A 102 -0.52 -6.68 2.36
C THR A 102 -1.47 -6.04 1.35
N ASN A 103 -0.96 -5.39 0.31
CA ASN A 103 -1.81 -4.82 -0.73
C ASN A 103 -2.53 -5.90 -1.54
N PHE A 104 -1.87 -7.01 -1.87
CA PHE A 104 -2.53 -8.14 -2.52
C PHE A 104 -3.70 -8.67 -1.68
N LEU A 105 -3.48 -8.92 -0.39
CA LEU A 105 -4.55 -9.39 0.50
C LEU A 105 -5.69 -8.37 0.61
N LEU A 106 -5.37 -7.08 0.75
CA LEU A 106 -6.36 -6.01 0.83
C LEU A 106 -7.29 -5.99 -0.39
N PHE A 107 -6.73 -5.91 -1.58
CA PHE A 107 -7.51 -5.80 -2.82
C PHE A 107 -8.19 -7.11 -3.21
N PHE A 108 -7.52 -8.25 -2.96
CA PHE A 108 -8.10 -9.56 -3.19
C PHE A 108 -9.32 -9.81 -2.31
N PHE A 109 -9.24 -9.48 -1.02
CA PHE A 109 -10.37 -9.64 -0.12
C PHE A 109 -11.49 -8.63 -0.40
N SER A 110 -11.16 -7.40 -0.78
CA SER A 110 -12.15 -6.42 -1.21
C SER A 110 -12.95 -6.90 -2.43
N TYR A 111 -12.30 -7.60 -3.36
CA TYR A 111 -12.97 -8.22 -4.50
C TYR A 111 -13.75 -9.48 -4.13
N LYS A 112 -13.14 -10.37 -3.34
CA LYS A 112 -13.74 -11.68 -3.00
C LYS A 112 -14.97 -11.55 -2.13
N TYR A 113 -14.96 -10.61 -1.19
CA TYR A 113 -16.02 -10.43 -0.18
C TYR A 113 -17.00 -9.28 -0.49
N VAL A 114 -17.18 -8.97 -1.76
CA VAL A 114 -18.21 -8.04 -2.21
C VAL A 114 -19.58 -8.52 -1.72
N ARG A 115 -20.42 -7.57 -1.26
CA ARG A 115 -21.80 -7.85 -0.87
C ARG A 115 -22.54 -8.54 -2.01
N LYS A 116 -23.15 -9.67 -1.71
CA LYS A 116 -24.02 -10.42 -2.62
C LYS A 116 -25.43 -10.53 -2.02
N PRO A 117 -26.48 -10.40 -2.82
CA PRO A 117 -27.85 -10.57 -2.33
C PRO A 117 -28.02 -11.98 -1.72
N GLY A 118 -28.67 -12.04 -0.54
CA GLY A 118 -28.91 -13.29 0.16
C GLY A 118 -27.76 -13.88 0.96
N VAL A 119 -26.56 -13.31 0.88
CA VAL A 119 -25.40 -13.76 1.68
C VAL A 119 -25.25 -12.88 2.91
N LYS A 120 -25.33 -13.47 4.10
CA LYS A 120 -25.04 -12.77 5.36
C LYS A 120 -23.54 -12.82 5.64
N ALA A 121 -22.97 -11.68 5.99
CA ALA A 121 -21.57 -11.60 6.45
C ALA A 121 -21.42 -12.33 7.78
N THR A 122 -20.36 -13.11 7.94
CA THR A 122 -20.02 -13.74 9.20
C THR A 122 -19.28 -12.73 10.07
N TYR A 123 -19.79 -12.50 11.26
CA TYR A 123 -19.17 -11.58 12.21
C TYR A 123 -18.19 -12.34 13.11
N TYR A 124 -16.94 -11.91 13.12
CA TYR A 124 -15.91 -12.41 14.03
C TYR A 124 -15.58 -11.30 15.02
N SER A 125 -16.04 -11.41 16.25
CA SER A 125 -15.73 -10.41 17.30
C SER A 125 -14.30 -10.51 17.77
N HIS A 126 -13.76 -11.72 17.92
CA HIS A 126 -12.39 -12.00 18.35
C HIS A 126 -11.84 -13.24 17.65
N ASN A 127 -10.59 -13.17 17.23
CA ASN A 127 -9.85 -14.32 16.71
C ASN A 127 -8.40 -14.27 17.23
N ASN A 128 -8.18 -14.89 18.38
CA ASN A 128 -6.87 -14.91 19.05
C ASN A 128 -5.73 -15.43 18.16
N LYS A 129 -6.00 -16.37 17.23
CA LYS A 129 -4.99 -16.88 16.30
C LYS A 129 -4.57 -15.82 15.28
N LEU A 130 -5.53 -15.10 14.72
CA LEU A 130 -5.25 -14.01 13.79
C LEU A 130 -4.51 -12.88 14.51
N GLU A 131 -4.97 -12.49 15.69
CA GLU A 131 -4.34 -11.44 16.51
C GLU A 131 -2.89 -11.80 16.83
N LEU A 132 -2.63 -13.04 17.22
CA LEU A 132 -1.30 -13.54 17.51
C LEU A 132 -0.38 -13.48 16.27
N ILE A 133 -0.87 -13.90 15.10
CA ILE A 133 -0.07 -13.92 13.87
C ILE A 133 0.33 -12.52 13.45
N TRP A 134 -0.59 -11.59 13.36
CA TRP A 134 -0.26 -10.23 12.90
C TRP A 134 0.52 -9.40 13.92
N THR A 135 0.58 -9.85 15.18
CA THR A 135 1.42 -9.22 16.21
C THR A 135 2.82 -9.83 16.24
N ILE A 136 2.91 -11.18 16.27
CA ILE A 136 4.20 -11.87 16.40
C ILE A 136 5.05 -11.75 15.14
N VAL A 137 4.46 -11.90 13.95
CA VAL A 137 5.24 -11.87 12.71
C VAL A 137 5.98 -10.54 12.52
N PRO A 138 5.33 -9.36 12.62
CA PRO A 138 6.05 -8.10 12.54
C PRO A 138 7.03 -7.88 13.70
N ALA A 139 6.70 -8.32 14.91
CA ALA A 139 7.58 -8.19 16.07
C ALA A 139 8.89 -8.97 15.88
N VAL A 140 8.83 -10.20 15.38
CA VAL A 140 10.01 -11.01 15.08
C VAL A 140 10.85 -10.36 13.97
N VAL A 141 10.23 -9.90 12.90
CA VAL A 141 10.93 -9.21 11.81
C VAL A 141 11.64 -7.96 12.32
N LEU A 142 10.97 -7.14 13.14
CA LEU A 142 11.57 -5.95 13.74
C LEU A 142 12.73 -6.30 14.68
N ALA A 143 12.60 -7.35 15.50
CA ALA A 143 13.67 -7.82 16.36
C ALA A 143 14.93 -8.19 15.56
N VAL A 144 14.77 -8.91 14.45
CA VAL A 144 15.88 -9.27 13.55
C VAL A 144 16.54 -8.00 12.97
N ILE A 145 15.75 -7.05 12.47
CA ILE A 145 16.27 -5.78 11.92
C ILE A 145 17.06 -5.00 12.99
N ILE A 146 16.53 -4.93 14.22
CA ILE A 146 17.19 -4.23 15.33
C ILE A 146 18.54 -4.90 15.66
N ILE A 147 18.58 -6.24 15.74
CA ILE A 147 19.82 -6.99 16.02
C ILE A 147 20.86 -6.72 14.92
N LEU A 148 20.46 -6.76 13.64
CA LEU A 148 21.36 -6.48 12.52
C LEU A 148 21.87 -5.03 12.58
N GLY A 149 21.00 -4.06 12.89
CA GLY A 149 21.37 -2.66 13.04
C GLY A 149 22.32 -2.42 14.21
N LEU A 150 22.06 -3.04 15.37
CA LEU A 150 22.95 -2.96 16.54
C LEU A 150 24.33 -3.56 16.26
N LYS A 151 24.38 -4.70 15.57
CA LYS A 151 25.64 -5.32 15.17
C LYS A 151 26.45 -4.37 14.28
N SER A 152 25.85 -3.86 13.22
CA SER A 152 26.52 -2.91 12.33
C SER A 152 26.97 -1.64 13.06
N TRP A 153 26.15 -1.11 13.95
CA TRP A 153 26.53 0.02 14.80
C TRP A 153 27.75 -0.28 15.69
N THR A 154 27.77 -1.45 16.33
CA THR A 154 28.89 -1.86 17.18
C THR A 154 30.17 -2.04 16.38
N ASP A 155 30.08 -2.67 15.20
CA ASP A 155 31.23 -2.88 14.32
C ASP A 155 31.81 -1.55 13.79
N LEU A 156 30.96 -0.53 13.59
CA LEU A 156 31.36 0.82 13.19
C LEU A 156 31.99 1.65 14.30
N THR A 157 31.64 1.40 15.56
CA THR A 157 32.05 2.24 16.70
C THR A 157 33.15 1.60 17.56
N SER A 158 33.40 0.29 17.41
CA SER A 158 34.37 -0.44 18.20
C SER A 158 35.73 -0.62 17.53
N GLY A 159 35.95 0.02 16.37
CA GLY A 159 37.22 0.01 15.61
C GLY A 159 38.27 0.93 16.16
#